data_2bd2dca543aee65a5a8e5ff743318d92
#
_entry.id   2bd2dca543aee65a5a8e5ff743318d92
#
_cell.length_a   1.000
_cell.length_b   1.000
_cell.length_c   1.000
_cell.angle_alpha   90.00
_cell.angle_beta   90.00
_cell.angle_gamma   90.00
#
_symmetry.space_group_name_H-M   'P 1'
#
loop_
_entity.id
_entity.type
_entity.pdbx_description
1 polymer ?
#
loop_
_entity_poly.entity_id
_entity_poly.type
_entity_poly.pdbx_seq_one_letter_code
_entity_poly.pdbx_strand_id
1 'polypeptide(L)'
;MKLQFSKIVLFIVITGFLYSCNSVKRVPEDKHLLVENSIYVNGKKNNTERINNLLFQQRNKKIINIPLRLYIYNAARPNIDSIVNANIDSKPKKRKRLERFLSKKQLDKYIEARIGFNNWLKTTGEAPVIVNKEKIEKSEKQLEAYYFNNGWFNVDATSKTDTLENKKATVSYFVKTGKPYIIDSLTTKIASPVVDSIYKVSEKQSFIKKNEQYRTATFANEKDRITKDLRNSGVYHFSQDY
;
A
#
# COMPACT_ATOMS: atom_id res chain seq x y z
N MET A 1 -11.77 10.56 46.52
CA MET A 1 -13.00 10.41 45.71
C MET A 1 -12.94 11.13 44.35
N LYS A 2 -12.40 12.35 44.24
CA LYS A 2 -12.29 13.09 42.96
C LYS A 2 -11.48 12.39 41.85
N LEU A 3 -10.40 11.66 42.17
CA LEU A 3 -9.52 11.01 41.19
C LEU A 3 -10.16 9.78 40.54
N GLN A 4 -11.03 9.07 41.24
CA GLN A 4 -11.74 7.91 40.68
C GLN A 4 -12.88 8.32 39.76
N PHE A 5 -13.56 9.42 40.07
CA PHE A 5 -14.64 9.96 39.22
C PHE A 5 -14.11 10.42 37.86
N SER A 6 -12.93 11.07 37.83
CA SER A 6 -12.26 11.46 36.58
C SER A 6 -11.90 10.26 35.70
N LYS A 7 -11.42 9.15 36.29
CA LYS A 7 -11.10 7.91 35.55
C LYS A 7 -12.36 7.25 34.96
N ILE A 8 -13.45 7.24 35.72
CA ILE A 8 -14.74 6.68 35.27
C ILE A 8 -15.31 7.54 34.12
N VAL A 9 -15.28 8.86 34.24
CA VAL A 9 -15.71 9.76 33.18
C VAL A 9 -14.85 9.61 31.91
N LEU A 10 -13.54 9.51 32.06
CA LEU A 10 -12.61 9.25 30.97
C LEU A 10 -12.93 7.91 30.29
N PHE A 11 -13.20 6.86 31.06
CA PHE A 11 -13.54 5.54 30.53
C PHE A 11 -14.88 5.53 29.79
N ILE A 12 -15.90 6.24 30.32
CA ILE A 12 -17.20 6.40 29.64
C ILE A 12 -17.06 7.19 28.34
N VAL A 13 -16.23 8.23 28.32
CA VAL A 13 -15.95 9.01 27.11
C VAL A 13 -15.24 8.15 26.09
N ILE A 14 -14.22 7.38 26.48
CA ILE A 14 -13.49 6.45 25.58
C ILE A 14 -14.42 5.36 25.02
N THR A 15 -15.25 4.74 25.87
CA THR A 15 -16.24 3.74 25.42
C THR A 15 -17.29 4.33 24.50
N GLY A 16 -17.78 5.54 24.76
CA GLY A 16 -18.71 6.25 23.88
C GLY A 16 -18.12 6.54 22.49
N PHE A 17 -16.85 6.88 22.40
CA PHE A 17 -16.15 7.01 21.11
C PHE A 17 -16.05 5.70 20.33
N LEU A 18 -15.89 4.57 20.99
CA LEU A 18 -15.79 3.26 20.34
C LEU A 18 -17.12 2.81 19.70
N TYR A 19 -18.25 3.13 20.30
CA TYR A 19 -19.58 2.79 19.75
C TYR A 19 -20.01 3.67 18.56
N SER A 20 -19.45 4.87 18.42
CA SER A 20 -19.81 5.82 17.35
C SER A 20 -18.99 5.63 16.07
N CYS A 21 -17.98 4.75 16.06
CA CYS A 21 -17.03 4.63 14.95
C CYS A 21 -17.51 3.66 13.87
N ASN A 22 -18.27 4.16 12.89
CA ASN A 22 -18.68 3.39 11.72
C ASN A 22 -17.58 3.47 10.63
N SER A 23 -16.87 2.35 10.38
CA SER A 23 -15.80 2.28 9.39
C SER A 23 -16.29 2.48 7.95
N VAL A 24 -17.54 2.14 7.66
CA VAL A 24 -18.14 2.21 6.31
C VAL A 24 -18.93 3.50 6.04
N LYS A 25 -18.87 4.48 6.95
CA LYS A 25 -19.65 5.73 6.86
C LYS A 25 -19.47 6.49 5.54
N ARG A 26 -18.31 6.37 4.90
CA ARG A 26 -17.95 7.05 3.65
C ARG A 26 -17.84 6.10 2.46
N VAL A 27 -18.27 4.86 2.63
CA VAL A 27 -18.32 3.87 1.55
C VAL A 27 -19.64 4.03 0.79
N PRO A 28 -19.62 4.22 -0.54
CA PRO A 28 -20.82 4.27 -1.37
C PRO A 28 -21.69 3.03 -1.20
N GLU A 29 -22.99 3.15 -1.54
CA GLU A 29 -23.96 2.07 -1.33
C GLU A 29 -23.66 0.81 -2.14
N ASP A 30 -23.11 0.98 -3.35
CA ASP A 30 -22.78 -0.07 -4.31
C ASP A 30 -21.37 -0.64 -4.15
N LYS A 31 -20.60 -0.19 -3.13
CA LYS A 31 -19.18 -0.53 -2.97
C LYS A 31 -18.88 -1.12 -1.60
N HIS A 32 -17.75 -1.81 -1.51
CA HIS A 32 -17.32 -2.50 -0.29
C HIS A 32 -15.96 -1.99 0.18
N LEU A 33 -15.84 -1.80 1.48
CA LEU A 33 -14.59 -1.48 2.16
C LEU A 33 -13.69 -2.71 2.19
N LEU A 34 -12.48 -2.60 1.72
CA LEU A 34 -11.47 -3.65 1.84
C LEU A 34 -10.97 -3.74 3.29
N VAL A 35 -11.31 -4.81 3.98
CA VAL A 35 -10.94 -5.01 5.40
C VAL A 35 -9.75 -5.94 5.59
N GLU A 36 -9.49 -6.83 4.64
CA GLU A 36 -8.37 -7.78 4.70
C GLU A 36 -7.94 -8.22 3.30
N ASN A 37 -6.62 -8.38 3.13
CA ASN A 37 -6.00 -9.14 2.05
C ASN A 37 -5.36 -10.39 2.64
N SER A 38 -5.54 -11.52 2.00
CA SER A 38 -4.83 -12.76 2.34
C SER A 38 -4.18 -13.33 1.09
N ILE A 39 -2.93 -13.77 1.21
CA ILE A 39 -2.20 -14.38 0.09
C ILE A 39 -1.88 -15.83 0.47
N TYR A 40 -2.23 -16.75 -0.40
CA TYR A 40 -1.98 -18.17 -0.25
C TYR A 40 -1.06 -18.63 -1.38
N VAL A 41 0.08 -19.22 -1.01
CA VAL A 41 1.04 -19.76 -1.96
C VAL A 41 1.05 -21.29 -1.81
N ASN A 42 0.66 -21.97 -2.85
CA ASN A 42 0.48 -23.46 -2.84
C ASN A 42 -0.38 -23.93 -1.65
N GLY A 43 -1.45 -23.19 -1.37
CA GLY A 43 -2.39 -23.49 -0.27
C GLY A 43 -1.95 -23.03 1.13
N LYS A 44 -0.74 -22.54 1.30
CA LYS A 44 -0.23 -22.03 2.59
C LYS A 44 -0.32 -20.51 2.64
N LYS A 45 -0.89 -19.96 3.73
CA LYS A 45 -0.98 -18.51 3.94
C LYS A 45 0.44 -17.90 4.05
N ASN A 46 0.72 -16.91 3.21
CA ASN A 46 2.00 -16.20 3.18
C ASN A 46 1.76 -14.69 3.10
N ASN A 47 1.63 -14.07 4.24
CA ASN A 47 1.42 -12.61 4.36
C ASN A 47 2.69 -11.91 4.85
N THR A 48 3.86 -12.31 4.35
CA THR A 48 5.10 -11.57 4.61
C THR A 48 5.01 -10.18 4.03
N GLU A 49 5.68 -9.21 4.66
CA GLU A 49 5.65 -7.81 4.23
C GLU A 49 6.09 -7.66 2.77
N ARG A 50 7.12 -8.41 2.36
CA ARG A 50 7.61 -8.44 0.97
C ARG A 50 6.50 -8.79 -0.02
N ILE A 51 5.72 -9.83 0.26
CA ILE A 51 4.65 -10.30 -0.64
C ILE A 51 3.44 -9.36 -0.58
N ASN A 52 3.08 -8.86 0.60
CA ASN A 52 1.99 -7.91 0.74
C ASN A 52 2.25 -6.59 0.00
N ASN A 53 3.51 -6.14 -0.06
CA ASN A 53 3.90 -4.92 -0.78
C ASN A 53 3.79 -5.04 -2.31
N LEU A 54 3.56 -6.24 -2.85
CA LEU A 54 3.26 -6.45 -4.27
C LEU A 54 1.82 -6.09 -4.63
N LEU A 55 0.93 -6.02 -3.64
CA LEU A 55 -0.48 -5.73 -3.89
C LEU A 55 -0.69 -4.25 -4.20
N PHE A 56 -1.35 -3.95 -5.32
CA PHE A 56 -1.74 -2.60 -5.73
C PHE A 56 -2.82 -1.98 -4.83
N GLN A 57 -3.49 -2.80 -4.05
CA GLN A 57 -4.49 -2.34 -3.10
C GLN A 57 -4.29 -3.02 -1.75
N GLN A 58 -4.00 -2.21 -0.74
CA GLN A 58 -3.88 -2.67 0.64
C GLN A 58 -5.02 -2.08 1.47
N ARG A 59 -5.49 -2.83 2.47
CA ARG A 59 -6.50 -2.34 3.42
C ARG A 59 -6.02 -1.11 4.19
N ASN A 60 -6.93 -0.35 4.74
CA ASN A 60 -6.60 0.74 5.66
C ASN A 60 -5.71 0.25 6.82
N LYS A 61 -4.70 1.05 7.16
CA LYS A 61 -3.76 0.72 8.24
C LYS A 61 -4.48 0.60 9.58
N LYS A 62 -4.18 -0.47 10.31
CA LYS A 62 -4.70 -0.70 11.66
C LYS A 62 -3.61 -0.44 12.71
N ILE A 63 -4.00 0.21 13.79
CA ILE A 63 -3.20 0.37 15.01
C ILE A 63 -3.95 -0.41 16.10
N ILE A 64 -3.32 -1.41 16.69
CA ILE A 64 -3.96 -2.31 17.69
C ILE A 64 -5.31 -2.84 17.16
N ASN A 65 -5.32 -3.38 15.92
CA ASN A 65 -6.50 -3.89 15.21
C ASN A 65 -7.62 -2.87 14.90
N ILE A 66 -7.43 -1.59 15.18
CA ILE A 66 -8.40 -0.52 14.93
C ILE A 66 -7.91 0.35 13.77
N PRO A 67 -8.72 0.60 12.72
CA PRO A 67 -8.38 1.51 11.63
C PRO A 67 -8.56 2.98 12.06
N LEU A 68 -7.76 3.44 13.01
CA LEU A 68 -7.90 4.75 13.64
C LEU A 68 -7.90 5.90 12.62
N ARG A 69 -6.99 5.84 11.64
CA ARG A 69 -6.90 6.89 10.60
C ARG A 69 -8.14 6.94 9.71
N LEU A 70 -8.78 5.79 9.44
CA LEU A 70 -10.07 5.74 8.75
C LEU A 70 -11.17 6.41 9.59
N TYR A 71 -11.19 6.21 10.90
CA TYR A 71 -12.16 6.86 11.78
C TYR A 71 -11.95 8.37 11.84
N ILE A 72 -10.71 8.84 11.89
CA ILE A 72 -10.39 10.28 11.80
C ILE A 72 -10.94 10.86 10.49
N TYR A 73 -10.71 10.19 9.36
CA TYR A 73 -11.26 10.60 8.07
C TYR A 73 -12.79 10.63 8.07
N ASN A 74 -13.43 9.59 8.61
CA ASN A 74 -14.89 9.49 8.69
C ASN A 74 -15.53 10.53 9.62
N ALA A 75 -14.77 11.11 10.55
CA ALA A 75 -15.21 12.23 11.40
C ALA A 75 -15.30 13.55 10.60
N ALA A 76 -14.52 13.71 9.55
CA ALA A 76 -14.61 14.87 8.68
C ALA A 76 -15.95 14.92 7.95
N ARG A 77 -16.45 16.11 7.69
CA ARG A 77 -17.70 16.34 6.93
C ARG A 77 -17.37 16.63 5.47
N PRO A 78 -18.08 16.05 4.49
CA PRO A 78 -18.01 16.50 3.13
C PRO A 78 -18.57 17.92 3.03
N ASN A 79 -18.07 18.69 2.08
CA ASN A 79 -18.57 20.04 1.77
C ASN A 79 -18.69 20.97 3.01
N ILE A 80 -17.68 20.91 3.90
CA ILE A 80 -17.71 21.69 5.16
C ILE A 80 -17.91 23.19 4.92
N ASP A 81 -17.31 23.71 3.85
CA ASP A 81 -17.40 25.12 3.47
C ASP A 81 -18.86 25.54 3.26
N SER A 82 -19.59 24.78 2.43
CA SER A 82 -21.02 25.03 2.20
C SER A 82 -21.85 24.86 3.47
N ILE A 83 -21.54 23.84 4.29
CA ILE A 83 -22.26 23.58 5.55
C ILE A 83 -22.05 24.70 6.56
N VAL A 84 -20.82 25.21 6.71
CA VAL A 84 -20.51 26.28 7.67
C VAL A 84 -21.16 27.58 7.23
N ASN A 85 -21.03 27.94 5.95
CA ASN A 85 -21.63 29.16 5.41
C ASN A 85 -23.15 29.09 5.46
N ALA A 86 -23.77 27.99 4.99
CA ALA A 86 -25.23 27.82 5.08
C ALA A 86 -25.75 27.87 6.54
N ASN A 87 -25.02 27.27 7.50
CA ASN A 87 -25.42 27.32 8.92
C ASN A 87 -25.38 28.74 9.54
N ILE A 88 -24.53 29.60 8.99
CA ILE A 88 -24.42 30.99 9.43
C ILE A 88 -25.46 31.85 8.71
N ASP A 89 -25.59 31.69 7.39
CA ASP A 89 -26.44 32.52 6.54
C ASP A 89 -27.93 32.16 6.65
N SER A 90 -28.27 30.87 6.75
CA SER A 90 -29.67 30.40 6.86
C SER A 90 -30.28 30.62 8.25
N LYS A 91 -29.50 30.98 9.26
CA LYS A 91 -29.96 31.21 10.63
C LYS A 91 -29.70 32.65 11.08
N PRO A 92 -30.51 33.63 10.68
CA PRO A 92 -30.28 35.06 10.97
C PRO A 92 -30.15 35.34 12.47
N LYS A 93 -30.87 34.63 13.32
CA LYS A 93 -30.74 34.73 14.79
C LYS A 93 -29.34 34.31 15.28
N LYS A 94 -28.77 33.26 14.68
CA LYS A 94 -27.43 32.78 15.03
C LYS A 94 -26.35 33.74 14.52
N ARG A 95 -26.49 34.24 13.31
CA ARG A 95 -25.60 35.27 12.73
C ARG A 95 -25.58 36.51 13.57
N LYS A 96 -26.74 37.09 13.88
CA LYS A 96 -26.88 38.28 14.77
C LYS A 96 -26.29 38.04 16.18
N ARG A 97 -26.43 36.81 16.72
CA ARG A 97 -25.83 36.44 18.02
C ARG A 97 -24.30 36.40 17.93
N LEU A 98 -23.75 35.81 16.87
CA LEU A 98 -22.30 35.77 16.66
C LEU A 98 -21.73 37.16 16.40
N GLU A 99 -22.38 37.97 15.57
CA GLU A 99 -21.98 39.36 15.27
C GLU A 99 -22.09 40.29 16.49
N ARG A 100 -22.91 39.97 17.51
CA ARG A 100 -22.98 40.71 18.78
C ARG A 100 -21.76 40.46 19.66
N PHE A 101 -21.16 39.25 19.60
CA PHE A 101 -20.05 38.87 20.46
C PHE A 101 -18.70 38.85 19.74
N LEU A 102 -18.69 38.78 18.42
CA LEU A 102 -17.49 38.66 17.58
C LEU A 102 -17.46 39.81 16.57
N SER A 103 -16.33 40.45 16.42
CA SER A 103 -16.09 41.32 15.27
C SER A 103 -16.11 40.51 13.96
N LYS A 104 -16.33 41.16 12.83
CA LYS A 104 -16.33 40.53 11.51
C LYS A 104 -15.06 39.68 11.30
N LYS A 105 -13.88 40.23 11.61
CA LYS A 105 -12.60 39.55 11.54
C LYS A 105 -12.50 38.29 12.43
N GLN A 106 -13.14 38.35 13.61
CA GLN A 106 -13.16 37.18 14.51
C GLN A 106 -14.13 36.10 14.01
N LEU A 107 -15.25 36.50 13.39
CA LEU A 107 -16.18 35.57 12.77
C LEU A 107 -15.54 34.83 11.58
N ASP A 108 -14.83 35.56 10.73
CA ASP A 108 -14.10 34.99 9.60
C ASP A 108 -13.05 33.95 10.09
N LYS A 109 -12.25 34.31 11.11
CA LYS A 109 -11.30 33.39 11.74
C LYS A 109 -11.96 32.15 12.37
N TYR A 110 -13.15 32.29 12.94
CA TYR A 110 -13.92 31.17 13.48
C TYR A 110 -14.36 30.23 12.36
N ILE A 111 -14.80 30.76 11.22
CA ILE A 111 -15.17 29.98 10.02
C ILE A 111 -13.95 29.24 9.49
N GLU A 112 -12.85 29.96 9.26
CA GLU A 112 -11.57 29.40 8.79
C GLU A 112 -11.07 28.28 9.71
N ALA A 113 -11.12 28.48 11.03
CA ALA A 113 -10.69 27.46 11.99
C ALA A 113 -11.54 26.18 11.90
N ARG A 114 -12.87 26.32 11.72
CA ARG A 114 -13.73 25.13 11.55
C ARG A 114 -13.47 24.39 10.26
N ILE A 115 -13.26 25.11 9.17
CA ILE A 115 -12.90 24.55 7.87
C ILE A 115 -11.52 23.90 7.97
N GLY A 116 -10.55 24.61 8.54
CA GLY A 116 -9.19 24.14 8.75
C GLY A 116 -9.12 22.85 9.57
N PHE A 117 -9.87 22.78 10.68
CA PHE A 117 -9.96 21.57 11.49
C PHE A 117 -10.55 20.37 10.71
N ASN A 118 -11.60 20.61 9.93
CA ASN A 118 -12.19 19.56 9.11
C ASN A 118 -11.22 19.06 8.01
N ASN A 119 -10.48 19.98 7.41
CA ASN A 119 -9.46 19.63 6.41
C ASN A 119 -8.30 18.87 7.06
N TRP A 120 -7.90 19.27 8.27
CA TRP A 120 -6.93 18.51 9.05
C TRP A 120 -7.39 17.06 9.33
N LEU A 121 -8.67 16.85 9.66
CA LEU A 121 -9.23 15.50 9.81
C LEU A 121 -9.13 14.68 8.51
N LYS A 122 -9.35 15.30 7.34
CA LYS A 122 -9.22 14.62 6.04
C LYS A 122 -7.77 14.29 5.71
N THR A 123 -6.83 15.19 5.96
CA THR A 123 -5.41 15.02 5.62
C THR A 123 -4.68 14.09 6.58
N THR A 124 -5.02 14.16 7.88
CA THR A 124 -4.46 13.26 8.91
C THR A 124 -5.08 11.87 8.85
N GLY A 125 -6.35 11.80 8.48
CA GLY A 125 -7.08 10.57 8.29
C GLY A 125 -6.63 9.80 7.03
N GLU A 126 -7.22 8.64 6.84
CA GLU A 126 -7.04 7.78 5.67
C GLU A 126 -8.40 7.47 5.06
N ALA A 127 -8.58 7.81 3.79
CA ALA A 127 -9.84 7.54 3.07
C ALA A 127 -10.14 6.02 3.06
N PRO A 128 -11.41 5.62 3.03
CA PRO A 128 -11.78 4.21 2.95
C PRO A 128 -11.21 3.59 1.67
N VAL A 129 -10.51 2.47 1.81
CA VAL A 129 -10.02 1.69 0.69
C VAL A 129 -11.16 0.83 0.17
N ILE A 130 -11.67 1.19 -1.00
CA ILE A 130 -12.80 0.51 -1.64
C ILE A 130 -12.25 -0.57 -2.57
N VAL A 131 -12.82 -1.77 -2.52
CA VAL A 131 -12.45 -2.88 -3.41
C VAL A 131 -12.55 -2.43 -4.86
N ASN A 132 -11.46 -2.60 -5.61
CA ASN A 132 -11.35 -2.22 -7.01
C ASN A 132 -10.83 -3.40 -7.83
N LYS A 133 -11.64 -3.87 -8.79
CA LYS A 133 -11.35 -5.04 -9.61
C LYS A 133 -10.06 -4.89 -10.42
N GLU A 134 -9.83 -3.74 -11.03
CA GLU A 134 -8.62 -3.49 -11.83
C GLU A 134 -7.34 -3.58 -10.98
N LYS A 135 -7.40 -3.08 -9.73
CA LYS A 135 -6.26 -3.18 -8.80
C LYS A 135 -6.04 -4.61 -8.34
N ILE A 136 -7.09 -5.41 -8.22
CA ILE A 136 -6.99 -6.84 -7.91
C ILE A 136 -6.29 -7.56 -9.06
N GLU A 137 -6.74 -7.38 -10.30
CA GLU A 137 -6.13 -7.96 -11.50
C GLU A 137 -4.66 -7.54 -11.68
N LYS A 138 -4.34 -6.27 -11.40
CA LYS A 138 -2.94 -5.80 -11.38
C LYS A 138 -2.12 -6.49 -10.30
N SER A 139 -2.70 -6.76 -9.14
CA SER A 139 -2.04 -7.47 -8.05
C SER A 139 -1.76 -8.93 -8.40
N GLU A 140 -2.69 -9.61 -9.08
CA GLU A 140 -2.48 -10.97 -9.61
C GLU A 140 -1.27 -11.00 -10.55
N LYS A 141 -1.27 -10.14 -11.56
CA LYS A 141 -0.14 -10.03 -12.51
C LYS A 141 1.18 -9.69 -11.83
N GLN A 142 1.16 -8.85 -10.80
CA GLN A 142 2.37 -8.50 -10.05
C GLN A 142 2.89 -9.68 -9.22
N LEU A 143 1.99 -10.47 -8.64
CA LEU A 143 2.36 -11.69 -7.94
C LEU A 143 2.95 -12.71 -8.93
N GLU A 144 2.33 -12.93 -10.08
CA GLU A 144 2.88 -13.79 -11.14
C GLU A 144 4.27 -13.33 -11.58
N ALA A 145 4.42 -12.04 -11.92
CA ALA A 145 5.70 -11.48 -12.33
C ALA A 145 6.79 -11.65 -11.25
N TYR A 146 6.43 -11.47 -9.97
CA TYR A 146 7.36 -11.68 -8.87
C TYR A 146 7.86 -13.13 -8.83
N TYR A 147 6.97 -14.12 -8.88
CA TYR A 147 7.36 -15.53 -8.85
C TYR A 147 8.08 -15.95 -10.13
N PHE A 148 7.61 -15.50 -11.29
CA PHE A 148 8.26 -15.73 -12.58
C PHE A 148 9.73 -15.25 -12.56
N ASN A 149 9.97 -14.01 -12.12
CA ASN A 149 11.31 -13.44 -12.02
C ASN A 149 12.21 -14.14 -10.98
N ASN A 150 11.61 -14.93 -10.10
CA ASN A 150 12.33 -15.76 -9.14
C ASN A 150 12.39 -17.23 -9.53
N GLY A 151 12.12 -17.59 -10.80
CA GLY A 151 12.34 -18.93 -11.35
C GLY A 151 11.16 -19.89 -11.26
N TRP A 152 9.95 -19.40 -10.94
CA TRP A 152 8.73 -20.21 -11.04
C TRP A 152 7.97 -19.87 -12.33
N PHE A 153 8.44 -20.39 -13.47
CA PHE A 153 7.89 -20.02 -14.79
C PHE A 153 6.47 -20.52 -15.04
N ASN A 154 6.01 -21.52 -14.31
CA ASN A 154 4.64 -22.07 -14.40
C ASN A 154 3.75 -21.52 -13.28
N VAL A 155 3.93 -20.26 -12.92
CA VAL A 155 3.12 -19.60 -11.90
C VAL A 155 1.78 -19.17 -12.47
N ASP A 156 0.74 -19.31 -11.65
CA ASP A 156 -0.61 -18.81 -11.90
C ASP A 156 -1.13 -18.15 -10.62
N ALA A 157 -1.70 -16.96 -10.74
CA ALA A 157 -2.27 -16.23 -9.61
C ALA A 157 -3.71 -15.85 -9.91
N THR A 158 -4.59 -16.25 -9.03
CA THR A 158 -6.03 -15.94 -9.07
C THR A 158 -6.46 -15.28 -7.78
N SER A 159 -7.59 -14.59 -7.81
CA SER A 159 -8.17 -14.00 -6.62
C SER A 159 -9.63 -14.38 -6.42
N LYS A 160 -10.07 -14.24 -5.17
CA LYS A 160 -11.46 -14.34 -4.77
C LYS A 160 -11.80 -13.18 -3.86
N THR A 161 -12.90 -12.50 -4.17
CA THR A 161 -13.45 -11.46 -3.31
C THR A 161 -14.67 -12.02 -2.59
N ASP A 162 -14.63 -12.04 -1.26
CA ASP A 162 -15.74 -12.43 -0.42
C ASP A 162 -16.36 -11.17 0.21
N THR A 163 -17.63 -10.92 -0.12
CA THR A 163 -18.41 -9.83 0.46
C THR A 163 -18.91 -10.23 1.84
N LEU A 164 -18.77 -9.31 2.78
CA LEU A 164 -19.22 -9.45 4.16
C LEU A 164 -20.39 -8.49 4.40
N GLU A 165 -21.08 -8.69 5.51
CA GLU A 165 -22.09 -7.75 5.97
C GLU A 165 -21.53 -6.33 6.16
N ASN A 166 -22.44 -5.35 6.16
CA ASN A 166 -22.10 -3.93 6.39
C ASN A 166 -21.09 -3.36 5.40
N LYS A 167 -21.27 -3.61 4.09
CA LYS A 167 -20.44 -3.06 3.00
C LYS A 167 -18.94 -3.32 3.19
N LYS A 168 -18.56 -4.46 3.71
CA LYS A 168 -17.16 -4.89 3.86
C LYS A 168 -16.86 -6.02 2.89
N ALA A 169 -15.60 -6.17 2.52
CA ALA A 169 -15.14 -7.31 1.76
C ALA A 169 -13.69 -7.68 2.10
N THR A 170 -13.36 -8.92 1.86
CA THR A 170 -11.99 -9.45 1.92
C THR A 170 -11.57 -9.91 0.54
N VAL A 171 -10.27 -9.82 0.24
CA VAL A 171 -9.69 -10.33 -1.01
C VAL A 171 -8.64 -11.36 -0.68
N SER A 172 -8.81 -12.55 -1.23
CA SER A 172 -7.86 -13.66 -1.09
C SER A 172 -7.20 -13.92 -2.43
N TYR A 173 -5.87 -13.91 -2.47
CA TYR A 173 -5.06 -14.23 -3.63
C TYR A 173 -4.51 -15.64 -3.50
N PHE A 174 -4.61 -16.43 -4.56
CA PHE A 174 -4.14 -17.82 -4.61
C PHE A 174 -3.07 -17.94 -5.68
N VAL A 175 -1.84 -18.19 -5.25
CA VAL A 175 -0.69 -18.34 -6.14
C VAL A 175 -0.28 -19.80 -6.19
N LYS A 176 -0.26 -20.36 -7.38
CA LYS A 176 0.27 -21.72 -7.67
C LYS A 176 1.59 -21.56 -8.42
N THR A 177 2.70 -21.94 -7.81
CA THR A 177 4.03 -21.67 -8.40
C THR A 177 4.60 -22.86 -9.21
N GLY A 178 4.12 -24.06 -8.96
CA GLY A 178 4.81 -25.25 -9.47
C GLY A 178 6.17 -25.46 -8.81
N LYS A 179 7.07 -26.18 -9.51
CA LYS A 179 8.46 -26.37 -9.06
C LYS A 179 9.33 -25.20 -9.53
N PRO A 180 10.31 -24.77 -8.73
CA PRO A 180 11.26 -23.76 -9.16
C PRO A 180 12.22 -24.33 -10.20
N TYR A 181 12.61 -23.52 -11.17
CA TYR A 181 13.63 -23.86 -12.14
C TYR A 181 15.02 -23.60 -11.57
N ILE A 182 15.91 -24.56 -11.78
CA ILE A 182 17.29 -24.56 -11.31
C ILE A 182 18.21 -24.47 -12.51
N ILE A 183 19.31 -23.75 -12.39
CA ILE A 183 20.34 -23.64 -13.43
C ILE A 183 21.10 -24.96 -13.48
N ASP A 184 20.91 -25.72 -14.54
CA ASP A 184 21.60 -27.00 -14.75
C ASP A 184 23.01 -26.81 -15.28
N SER A 185 23.17 -25.99 -16.31
CA SER A 185 24.46 -25.73 -16.95
C SER A 185 24.59 -24.27 -17.36
N LEU A 186 25.82 -23.78 -17.38
CA LEU A 186 26.17 -22.47 -17.86
C LEU A 186 27.30 -22.62 -18.89
N THR A 187 27.10 -22.05 -20.06
CA THR A 187 28.14 -22.00 -21.09
C THR A 187 28.38 -20.55 -21.49
N THR A 188 29.63 -20.16 -21.62
CA THR A 188 30.03 -18.86 -22.12
C THR A 188 30.62 -18.98 -23.51
N LYS A 189 30.25 -18.07 -24.41
CA LYS A 189 30.81 -17.98 -25.74
C LYS A 189 31.24 -16.53 -25.99
N ILE A 190 32.54 -16.30 -25.98
CA ILE A 190 33.13 -14.97 -26.13
C ILE A 190 33.97 -14.96 -27.41
N ALA A 191 33.59 -14.14 -28.39
CA ALA A 191 34.25 -14.11 -29.68
C ALA A 191 35.61 -13.38 -29.67
N SER A 192 35.74 -12.37 -28.78
CA SER A 192 36.97 -11.58 -28.67
C SER A 192 37.96 -12.23 -27.69
N PRO A 193 39.19 -12.60 -28.11
CA PRO A 193 40.20 -13.17 -27.19
C PRO A 193 40.55 -12.23 -26.02
N VAL A 194 40.55 -10.93 -26.26
CA VAL A 194 40.84 -9.92 -25.21
C VAL A 194 39.76 -9.93 -24.16
N VAL A 195 38.49 -9.92 -24.58
CA VAL A 195 37.33 -9.93 -23.66
C VAL A 195 37.27 -11.27 -22.90
N ASP A 196 37.58 -12.40 -23.58
CA ASP A 196 37.62 -13.73 -22.96
C ASP A 196 38.68 -13.79 -21.85
N SER A 197 39.87 -13.25 -22.10
CA SER A 197 40.94 -13.17 -21.09
C SER A 197 40.53 -12.36 -19.86
N ILE A 198 39.91 -11.22 -20.06
CA ILE A 198 39.40 -10.36 -18.95
C ILE A 198 38.32 -11.08 -18.16
N TYR A 199 37.37 -11.73 -18.87
CA TYR A 199 36.27 -12.48 -18.22
C TYR A 199 36.79 -13.64 -17.36
N LYS A 200 37.76 -14.42 -17.87
CA LYS A 200 38.34 -15.58 -17.15
C LYS A 200 39.00 -15.19 -15.83
N VAL A 201 39.57 -14.00 -15.72
CA VAL A 201 40.18 -13.51 -14.47
C VAL A 201 39.13 -13.37 -13.37
N SER A 202 37.92 -12.96 -13.72
CA SER A 202 36.82 -12.69 -12.75
C SER A 202 35.68 -13.73 -12.79
N GLU A 203 35.80 -14.81 -13.59
CA GLU A 203 34.76 -15.84 -13.75
C GLU A 203 34.33 -16.47 -12.42
N LYS A 204 35.29 -16.71 -11.51
CA LYS A 204 35.01 -17.27 -10.17
C LYS A 204 34.12 -16.37 -9.31
N GLN A 205 34.02 -15.09 -9.64
CA GLN A 205 33.18 -14.10 -8.95
C GLN A 205 31.75 -14.03 -9.53
N SER A 206 31.44 -14.86 -10.53
CA SER A 206 30.10 -14.90 -11.15
C SER A 206 29.01 -15.10 -10.11
N PHE A 207 27.94 -14.30 -10.23
CA PHE A 207 26.72 -14.46 -9.45
C PHE A 207 25.88 -15.66 -9.91
N ILE A 208 26.09 -16.13 -11.17
CA ILE A 208 25.35 -17.25 -11.73
C ILE A 208 26.09 -18.54 -11.39
N LYS A 209 25.42 -19.45 -10.67
CA LYS A 209 26.02 -20.72 -10.26
C LYS A 209 25.12 -21.89 -10.65
N LYS A 210 25.76 -22.97 -11.05
CA LYS A 210 25.09 -24.25 -11.30
C LYS A 210 24.38 -24.73 -10.02
N ASN A 211 23.23 -25.38 -10.18
CA ASN A 211 22.37 -25.90 -9.13
C ASN A 211 21.70 -24.85 -8.24
N GLU A 212 21.81 -23.57 -8.56
CA GLU A 212 21.06 -22.52 -7.90
C GLU A 212 19.75 -22.22 -8.64
N GLN A 213 18.75 -21.75 -7.89
CA GLN A 213 17.47 -21.35 -8.45
C GLN A 213 17.64 -20.13 -9.38
N TYR A 214 17.01 -20.19 -10.55
CA TYR A 214 16.97 -19.06 -11.48
C TYR A 214 16.35 -17.83 -10.80
N ARG A 215 17.00 -16.68 -10.98
CA ARG A 215 16.49 -15.36 -10.57
C ARG A 215 16.94 -14.33 -11.59
N THR A 216 16.00 -13.60 -12.17
CA THR A 216 16.31 -12.52 -13.12
C THR A 216 17.29 -11.51 -12.55
N ALA A 217 17.16 -11.17 -11.26
CA ALA A 217 18.08 -10.25 -10.58
C ALA A 217 19.53 -10.76 -10.56
N THR A 218 19.75 -12.09 -10.45
CA THR A 218 21.11 -12.68 -10.48
C THR A 218 21.76 -12.44 -11.83
N PHE A 219 21.01 -12.60 -12.93
CA PHE A 219 21.52 -12.32 -14.28
C PHE A 219 21.77 -10.84 -14.53
N ALA A 220 20.89 -9.97 -14.02
CA ALA A 220 21.11 -8.51 -14.09
C ALA A 220 22.40 -8.10 -13.36
N ASN A 221 22.60 -8.59 -12.13
CA ASN A 221 23.80 -8.32 -11.36
C ASN A 221 25.08 -8.85 -12.06
N GLU A 222 25.00 -10.01 -12.71
CA GLU A 222 26.12 -10.57 -13.46
C GLU A 222 26.47 -9.71 -14.67
N LYS A 223 25.48 -9.24 -15.43
CA LYS A 223 25.69 -8.30 -16.53
C LYS A 223 26.37 -7.03 -16.06
N ASP A 224 25.90 -6.46 -14.93
CA ASP A 224 26.48 -5.26 -14.35
C ASP A 224 27.95 -5.50 -13.91
N ARG A 225 28.22 -6.66 -13.30
CA ARG A 225 29.57 -7.06 -12.91
C ARG A 225 30.50 -7.14 -14.14
N ILE A 226 30.10 -7.90 -15.16
CA ILE A 226 30.88 -8.07 -16.38
C ILE A 226 31.13 -6.72 -17.04
N THR A 227 30.11 -5.87 -17.16
CA THR A 227 30.23 -4.53 -17.74
C THR A 227 31.27 -3.68 -16.99
N LYS A 228 31.21 -3.72 -15.66
CA LYS A 228 32.14 -2.99 -14.79
C LYS A 228 33.58 -3.51 -14.96
N ASP A 229 33.75 -4.82 -14.97
CA ASP A 229 35.08 -5.44 -15.12
C ASP A 229 35.71 -5.10 -16.48
N LEU A 230 34.94 -5.18 -17.57
CA LEU A 230 35.40 -4.85 -18.91
C LEU A 230 35.78 -3.38 -19.04
N ARG A 231 34.93 -2.47 -18.53
CA ARG A 231 35.21 -1.03 -18.56
C ARG A 231 36.45 -0.66 -17.73
N ASN A 232 36.62 -1.26 -16.56
CA ASN A 232 37.79 -1.05 -15.70
C ASN A 232 39.08 -1.63 -16.34
N SER A 233 38.95 -2.61 -17.24
CA SER A 233 40.07 -3.21 -17.96
C SER A 233 40.35 -2.55 -19.33
N GLY A 234 39.76 -1.38 -19.59
CA GLY A 234 40.03 -0.59 -20.78
C GLY A 234 39.05 -0.76 -21.94
N VAL A 235 38.05 -1.62 -21.81
CA VAL A 235 36.98 -1.79 -22.83
C VAL A 235 35.84 -0.79 -22.56
N TYR A 236 36.11 0.50 -22.70
CA TYR A 236 35.25 1.59 -22.28
C TYR A 236 33.89 1.64 -23.03
N HIS A 237 33.84 1.20 -24.28
CA HIS A 237 32.66 1.26 -25.12
C HIS A 237 31.77 0.01 -25.01
N PHE A 238 32.08 -0.89 -24.07
CA PHE A 238 31.22 -2.05 -23.86
C PHE A 238 29.84 -1.62 -23.37
N SER A 239 28.80 -2.05 -24.07
CA SER A 239 27.40 -1.83 -23.69
C SER A 239 26.70 -3.18 -23.51
N GLN A 240 25.61 -3.17 -22.74
CA GLN A 240 24.78 -4.37 -22.48
C GLN A 240 23.62 -4.48 -23.48
N ASP A 241 23.81 -4.06 -24.72
CA ASP A 241 22.77 -4.10 -25.74
C ASP A 241 22.34 -5.55 -26.03
N TYR A 242 21.06 -5.73 -26.24
CA TYR A 242 20.39 -7.00 -26.45
C TYR A 242 20.14 -7.25 -27.93
#